data_9e374e597937f13652111f4b074a540f
#
_entry.id   9e374e597937f13652111f4b074a540f
#
_cell.length_a   1.000
_cell.length_b   1.000
_cell.length_c   1.000
_cell.angle_alpha   90.00
_cell.angle_beta   90.00
_cell.angle_gamma   90.00
#
_symmetry.space_group_name_H-M   'P 1'
#
loop_
_entity.id
_entity.type
_entity.pdbx_description
1 polymer ?
#
loop_
_entity_poly.entity_id
_entity_poly.type
_entity_poly.pdbx_seq_one_letter_code
_entity_poly.pdbx_strand_id
1 'polypeptide(L)'
;RILLEGVKFKYIDNKDSEPCFMSLTIAPQASGKTALREPINAILHEIAEQDRINREEDLKWHEEYCAKGSAQNKPARPNAPILMVQADMTNAALTNLCRRAAGKSLFTYAEELEKLLKLQNLSDICRTAFDTEIYGQERYTGEAVSMQVTMRWSWAGATTPGTAKEILKRETQNGTLT
;
A
#
# COMPACT_ATOMS: atom_id res chain seq x y z
N ARG A 1 -3.37 9.18 -7.08
CA ARG A 1 -2.68 8.22 -7.94
C ARG A 1 -3.64 7.15 -8.46
N ILE A 2 -4.38 6.48 -7.60
CA ILE A 2 -5.31 5.41 -7.98
C ILE A 2 -6.38 5.85 -9.02
N LEU A 3 -6.80 7.12 -8.97
CA LEU A 3 -7.73 7.72 -9.93
C LEU A 3 -7.02 8.39 -11.13
N LEU A 4 -5.71 8.44 -11.12
CA LEU A 4 -4.88 9.11 -12.13
C LEU A 4 -3.98 8.11 -12.85
N GLU A 5 -4.47 6.89 -13.02
CA GLU A 5 -3.73 5.83 -13.72
C GLU A 5 -3.42 6.25 -15.16
N GLY A 6 -2.16 6.11 -15.56
CA GLY A 6 -1.68 6.51 -16.88
C GLY A 6 -1.39 8.01 -17.06
N VAL A 7 -1.71 8.86 -16.08
CA VAL A 7 -1.34 10.27 -16.11
C VAL A 7 0.14 10.41 -15.81
N LYS A 8 0.86 11.14 -16.68
CA LYS A 8 2.27 11.49 -16.51
C LYS A 8 2.46 12.98 -16.60
N PHE A 9 3.46 13.48 -15.89
CA PHE A 9 3.87 14.88 -15.95
C PHE A 9 5.39 14.99 -15.96
N LYS A 10 5.93 16.09 -16.48
CA LYS A 10 7.35 16.36 -16.43
C LYS A 10 7.72 16.94 -15.06
N TYR A 11 8.64 16.29 -14.37
CA TYR A 11 9.19 16.79 -13.13
C TYR A 11 10.35 17.78 -13.39
N ILE A 12 10.93 18.36 -12.34
CA ILE A 12 11.98 19.38 -12.41
C ILE A 12 13.20 18.90 -13.23
N ASP A 13 13.53 17.63 -13.16
CA ASP A 13 14.61 16.98 -13.90
C ASP A 13 14.24 16.59 -15.35
N ASN A 14 13.07 17.03 -15.81
CA ASN A 14 12.50 16.74 -17.12
C ASN A 14 12.17 15.26 -17.40
N LYS A 15 12.19 14.40 -16.37
CA LYS A 15 11.74 13.02 -16.47
C LYS A 15 10.23 12.93 -16.36
N ASP A 16 9.68 11.89 -16.99
CA ASP A 16 8.27 11.53 -16.82
C ASP A 16 8.05 10.92 -15.44
N SER A 17 7.16 11.53 -14.67
CA SER A 17 6.78 11.08 -13.34
C SER A 17 5.27 10.81 -13.27
N GLU A 18 4.89 9.84 -12.45
CA GLU A 18 3.49 9.55 -12.16
C GLU A 18 3.06 10.26 -10.88
N PRO A 19 1.80 10.75 -10.79
CA PRO A 19 1.32 11.36 -9.56
C PRO A 19 1.41 10.39 -8.38
N CYS A 20 2.12 10.75 -7.34
CA CYS A 20 2.14 10.04 -6.06
C CYS A 20 1.67 11.00 -4.98
N PHE A 21 0.82 10.53 -4.09
CA PHE A 21 0.26 11.34 -3.03
C PHE A 21 0.43 10.62 -1.68
N MET A 22 1.12 11.29 -0.79
CA MET A 22 1.28 10.85 0.59
C MET A 22 0.89 12.02 1.49
N SER A 23 -0.12 11.85 2.32
CA SER A 23 -0.60 12.90 3.20
C SER A 23 -0.63 12.46 4.64
N LEU A 24 -0.31 13.38 5.52
CA LEU A 24 -0.35 13.20 6.96
C LEU A 24 -1.20 14.30 7.61
N THR A 25 -2.29 13.88 8.23
CA THR A 25 -3.13 14.75 9.04
C THR A 25 -2.73 14.64 10.50
N ILE A 26 -2.32 15.74 11.09
CA ILE A 26 -1.92 15.81 12.51
C ILE A 26 -2.97 16.60 13.26
N ALA A 27 -3.63 15.95 14.21
CA ALA A 27 -4.65 16.60 15.03
C ALA A 27 -4.78 15.92 16.42
N PRO A 28 -5.22 16.63 17.45
CA PRO A 28 -5.42 16.08 18.78
C PRO A 28 -6.32 14.83 18.78
N GLN A 29 -6.25 14.06 19.85
CA GLN A 29 -7.20 12.97 20.06
C GLN A 29 -8.64 13.51 20.11
N ALA A 30 -9.60 12.76 19.59
CA ALA A 30 -11.02 13.13 19.52
C ALA A 30 -11.33 14.41 18.72
N SER A 31 -10.44 14.86 17.82
CA SER A 31 -10.62 16.05 16.97
C SER A 31 -11.43 15.79 15.68
N GLY A 32 -12.06 14.62 15.54
CA GLY A 32 -12.84 14.29 14.34
C GLY A 32 -12.02 13.86 13.11
N LYS A 33 -10.78 13.39 13.31
CA LYS A 33 -9.94 12.86 12.18
C LYS A 33 -10.65 11.82 11.33
N THR A 34 -11.55 11.06 11.94
CA THR A 34 -12.37 10.04 11.25
C THR A 34 -13.27 10.63 10.16
N ALA A 35 -13.61 11.92 10.24
CA ALA A 35 -14.39 12.62 9.21
C ALA A 35 -13.70 12.64 7.83
N LEU A 36 -12.38 12.45 7.77
CA LEU A 36 -11.64 12.32 6.50
C LEU A 36 -11.98 11.03 5.76
N ARG A 37 -12.49 10.02 6.45
CA ARG A 37 -12.84 8.73 5.87
C ARG A 37 -14.03 8.82 4.91
N GLU A 38 -15.02 9.62 5.25
CA GLU A 38 -16.25 9.74 4.45
C GLU A 38 -15.99 10.26 3.02
N PRO A 39 -15.28 11.39 2.80
CA PRO A 39 -14.98 11.84 1.45
C PRO A 39 -14.06 10.87 0.70
N ILE A 40 -13.12 10.21 1.37
CA ILE A 40 -12.27 9.19 0.75
C ILE A 40 -13.12 8.01 0.27
N ASN A 41 -14.02 7.50 1.11
CA ASN A 41 -14.91 6.41 0.75
C ASN A 41 -15.87 6.80 -0.38
N ALA A 42 -16.40 8.04 -0.37
CA ALA A 42 -17.28 8.52 -1.43
C ALA A 42 -16.57 8.59 -2.79
N ILE A 43 -15.33 9.10 -2.81
CA ILE A 43 -14.52 9.22 -4.05
C ILE A 43 -14.09 7.85 -4.56
N LEU A 44 -13.75 6.92 -3.68
CA LEU A 44 -13.20 5.60 -4.03
C LEU A 44 -14.25 4.49 -4.00
N HIS A 45 -15.53 4.82 -3.93
CA HIS A 45 -16.63 3.86 -3.76
C HIS A 45 -16.61 2.72 -4.80
N GLU A 46 -16.45 3.04 -6.08
CA GLU A 46 -16.44 2.04 -7.15
C GLU A 46 -15.25 1.08 -7.02
N ILE A 47 -14.07 1.63 -6.64
CA ILE A 47 -12.86 0.83 -6.41
C ILE A 47 -13.04 -0.06 -5.19
N ALA A 48 -13.62 0.47 -4.11
CA ALA A 48 -13.89 -0.28 -2.89
C ALA A 48 -14.87 -1.44 -3.14
N GLU A 49 -15.90 -1.21 -3.95
CA GLU A 49 -16.87 -2.25 -4.30
C GLU A 49 -16.23 -3.35 -5.18
N GLN A 50 -15.40 -2.97 -6.15
CA GLN A 50 -14.65 -3.95 -6.94
C GLN A 50 -13.68 -4.74 -6.06
N ASP A 51 -12.98 -4.08 -5.14
CA ASP A 51 -12.09 -4.75 -4.19
C ASP A 51 -12.85 -5.71 -3.26
N ARG A 52 -14.08 -5.39 -2.88
CA ARG A 52 -14.94 -6.29 -2.10
C ARG A 52 -15.19 -7.58 -2.87
N ILE A 53 -15.60 -7.48 -4.14
CA ILE A 53 -15.83 -8.63 -5.02
C ILE A 53 -14.54 -9.45 -5.16
N ASN A 54 -13.42 -8.80 -5.43
CA ASN A 54 -12.11 -9.44 -5.62
C ASN A 54 -11.64 -10.17 -4.36
N ARG A 55 -11.96 -9.64 -3.16
CA ARG A 55 -11.66 -10.30 -1.88
C ARG A 55 -12.52 -11.54 -1.66
N GLU A 56 -13.78 -11.50 -2.05
CA GLU A 56 -14.68 -12.67 -1.98
C GLU A 56 -14.21 -13.79 -2.91
N GLU A 57 -13.75 -13.46 -4.12
CA GLU A 57 -13.15 -14.44 -5.03
C GLU A 57 -11.85 -15.04 -4.48
N ASP A 58 -10.99 -14.22 -3.90
CA ASP A 58 -9.72 -14.66 -3.29
C ASP A 58 -9.98 -15.58 -2.09
N LEU A 59 -11.01 -15.28 -1.29
CA LEU A 59 -11.43 -16.10 -0.16
C LEU A 59 -11.96 -17.47 -0.61
N LYS A 60 -12.88 -17.51 -1.59
CA LYS A 60 -13.38 -18.76 -2.17
C LYS A 60 -12.26 -19.63 -2.72
N TRP A 61 -11.34 -19.01 -3.47
CA TRP A 61 -10.17 -19.71 -3.97
C TRP A 61 -9.33 -20.31 -2.83
N HIS A 62 -9.11 -19.55 -1.76
CA HIS A 62 -8.31 -20.00 -0.62
C HIS A 62 -8.99 -21.20 0.09
N GLU A 63 -10.30 -21.16 0.27
CA GLU A 63 -11.08 -22.27 0.84
C GLU A 63 -10.96 -23.54 -0.01
N GLU A 64 -11.12 -23.42 -1.34
CA GLU A 64 -10.95 -24.54 -2.26
C GLU A 64 -9.53 -25.08 -2.28
N TYR A 65 -8.53 -24.18 -2.23
CA TYR A 65 -7.11 -24.54 -2.20
C TYR A 65 -6.77 -25.33 -0.94
N CYS A 66 -7.29 -24.91 0.23
CA CYS A 66 -7.09 -25.60 1.50
C CYS A 66 -7.82 -26.94 1.55
N ALA A 67 -9.04 -27.04 1.00
CA ALA A 67 -9.82 -28.26 0.99
C ALA A 67 -9.18 -29.40 0.18
N LYS A 68 -8.38 -29.08 -0.85
CA LYS A 68 -7.72 -30.09 -1.69
C LYS A 68 -6.44 -30.68 -1.10
N GLY A 69 -5.99 -30.22 0.07
CA GLY A 69 -4.80 -30.75 0.76
C GLY A 69 -3.56 -30.75 -0.12
N SER A 70 -2.79 -31.85 -0.13
CA SER A 70 -1.57 -32.06 -0.95
C SER A 70 -1.85 -32.55 -2.36
N ALA A 71 -3.10 -32.60 -2.82
CA ALA A 71 -3.45 -33.07 -4.16
C ALA A 71 -2.80 -32.22 -5.27
N GLN A 72 -2.35 -32.89 -6.33
CA GLN A 72 -1.62 -32.27 -7.44
C GLN A 72 -2.42 -31.20 -8.24
N ASN A 73 -3.75 -31.19 -8.15
CA ASN A 73 -4.64 -30.30 -8.92
C ASN A 73 -5.19 -29.18 -8.04
N LYS A 74 -4.30 -28.37 -7.45
CA LYS A 74 -4.72 -27.15 -6.76
C LYS A 74 -5.19 -26.09 -7.75
N PRO A 75 -6.29 -25.35 -7.44
CA PRO A 75 -6.80 -24.32 -8.33
C PRO A 75 -5.79 -23.17 -8.47
N ALA A 76 -5.67 -22.63 -9.66
CA ALA A 76 -4.89 -21.42 -9.87
C ALA A 76 -5.54 -20.23 -9.15
N ARG A 77 -4.73 -19.38 -8.53
CA ARG A 77 -5.25 -18.19 -7.84
C ARG A 77 -5.86 -17.21 -8.85
N PRO A 78 -7.03 -16.65 -8.58
CA PRO A 78 -7.67 -15.69 -9.48
C PRO A 78 -6.80 -14.42 -9.64
N ASN A 79 -6.85 -13.83 -10.82
CA ASN A 79 -6.23 -12.53 -11.08
C ASN A 79 -7.18 -11.41 -10.65
N ALA A 80 -7.39 -11.30 -9.35
CA ALA A 80 -8.29 -10.34 -8.72
C ALA A 80 -7.46 -9.30 -7.94
N PRO A 81 -7.09 -8.16 -8.54
CA PRO A 81 -6.29 -7.14 -7.88
C PRO A 81 -7.07 -6.46 -6.77
N ILE A 82 -6.42 -6.20 -5.65
CA ILE A 82 -6.94 -5.42 -4.53
C ILE A 82 -6.15 -4.13 -4.50
N LEU A 83 -6.83 -3.01 -4.66
CA LEU A 83 -6.19 -1.69 -4.80
C LEU A 83 -6.27 -0.86 -3.51
N MET A 84 -7.35 -0.99 -2.73
CA MET A 84 -7.45 -0.38 -1.40
C MET A 84 -6.92 -1.35 -0.34
N VAL A 85 -5.72 -1.08 0.14
CA VAL A 85 -5.01 -2.00 1.04
C VAL A 85 -5.03 -1.50 2.47
N GLN A 86 -5.08 -2.44 3.42
CA GLN A 86 -5.10 -2.12 4.84
C GLN A 86 -3.75 -1.57 5.31
N ALA A 87 -3.77 -0.69 6.33
CA ALA A 87 -2.56 -0.12 6.89
C ALA A 87 -1.73 -1.14 7.68
N ASP A 88 -2.37 -2.12 8.31
CA ASP A 88 -1.68 -3.17 9.08
C ASP A 88 -1.22 -4.30 8.15
N MET A 89 -0.03 -4.16 7.59
CA MET A 89 0.55 -5.12 6.66
C MET A 89 2.06 -5.24 6.84
N THR A 90 2.63 -6.33 6.32
CA THR A 90 4.08 -6.53 6.24
C THR A 90 4.63 -6.06 4.90
N ASN A 91 5.97 -5.83 4.81
CA ASN A 91 6.63 -5.50 3.54
C ASN A 91 6.36 -6.57 2.46
N ALA A 92 6.35 -7.84 2.86
CA ALA A 92 6.06 -8.94 1.94
C ALA A 92 4.62 -8.91 1.41
N ALA A 93 3.66 -8.56 2.26
CA ALA A 93 2.28 -8.39 1.85
C ALA A 93 2.13 -7.22 0.88
N LEU A 94 2.75 -6.07 1.17
CA LEU A 94 2.74 -4.92 0.28
C LEU A 94 3.35 -5.25 -1.09
N THR A 95 4.52 -5.89 -1.12
CA THR A 95 5.18 -6.32 -2.36
C THR A 95 4.29 -7.24 -3.19
N ASN A 96 3.65 -8.22 -2.53
CA ASN A 96 2.76 -9.15 -3.22
C ASN A 96 1.50 -8.46 -3.75
N LEU A 97 0.94 -7.49 -3.01
CA LEU A 97 -0.20 -6.69 -3.46
C LEU A 97 0.17 -5.82 -4.67
N CYS A 98 1.34 -5.17 -4.66
CA CYS A 98 1.85 -4.43 -5.83
C CYS A 98 2.01 -5.34 -7.06
N ARG A 99 2.54 -6.55 -6.89
CA ARG A 99 2.66 -7.52 -7.97
C ARG A 99 1.30 -7.91 -8.54
N ARG A 100 0.32 -8.19 -7.67
CA ARG A 100 -1.05 -8.57 -8.06
C ARG A 100 -1.83 -7.43 -8.67
N ALA A 101 -1.50 -6.20 -8.33
CA ALA A 101 -2.11 -5.01 -8.92
C ALA A 101 -1.76 -4.83 -10.41
N ALA A 102 -0.77 -5.60 -10.94
CA ALA A 102 -0.43 -5.65 -12.36
C ALA A 102 -0.20 -4.26 -12.98
N GLY A 103 0.53 -3.40 -12.28
CA GLY A 103 0.84 -2.04 -12.72
C GLY A 103 -0.16 -0.96 -12.28
N LYS A 104 -1.29 -1.34 -11.69
CA LYS A 104 -2.21 -0.38 -11.06
C LYS A 104 -1.64 0.16 -9.75
N SER A 105 -2.16 1.30 -9.31
CA SER A 105 -1.71 1.95 -8.07
C SER A 105 -2.52 1.48 -6.87
N LEU A 106 -1.82 1.20 -5.77
CA LEU A 106 -2.43 0.90 -4.48
C LEU A 106 -2.72 2.19 -3.70
N PHE A 107 -3.72 2.15 -2.85
CA PHE A 107 -4.03 3.21 -1.89
C PHE A 107 -4.29 2.65 -0.49
N THR A 108 -3.77 3.35 0.52
CA THR A 108 -4.03 3.05 1.93
C THR A 108 -4.57 4.28 2.65
N TYR A 109 -5.67 4.12 3.36
CA TYR A 109 -6.10 5.08 4.35
C TYR A 109 -5.80 4.54 5.76
N ALA A 110 -4.91 5.21 6.48
CA ALA A 110 -4.50 4.85 7.83
C ALA A 110 -5.11 5.83 8.84
N GLU A 111 -6.22 5.45 9.48
CA GLU A 111 -6.81 6.24 10.59
C GLU A 111 -5.82 6.48 11.74
N GLU A 112 -4.91 5.52 11.91
CA GLU A 112 -3.80 5.56 12.85
C GLU A 112 -2.51 5.28 12.07
N LEU A 113 -1.68 6.30 11.90
CA LEU A 113 -0.42 6.19 11.15
C LEU A 113 0.51 5.12 11.74
N GLU A 114 0.41 4.87 13.04
CA GLU A 114 1.17 3.87 13.78
C GLU A 114 1.07 2.47 13.16
N LYS A 115 -0.02 2.17 12.48
CA LYS A 115 -0.20 0.90 11.75
C LYS A 115 0.75 0.79 10.57
N LEU A 116 0.96 1.89 9.83
CA LEU A 116 1.94 1.93 8.73
C LEU A 116 3.38 1.86 9.22
N LEU A 117 3.66 2.35 10.43
CA LEU A 117 5.01 2.32 11.01
C LEU A 117 5.50 0.90 11.34
N LYS A 118 4.64 -0.10 11.26
CA LYS A 118 5.03 -1.51 11.36
C LYS A 118 5.79 -1.99 10.11
N LEU A 119 5.67 -1.29 8.98
CA LEU A 119 6.49 -1.55 7.81
C LEU A 119 7.95 -1.22 8.11
N GLN A 120 8.82 -2.19 7.87
CA GLN A 120 10.25 -1.98 8.02
C GLN A 120 10.73 -1.07 6.88
N ASN A 121 11.56 -0.07 7.21
CA ASN A 121 12.09 0.91 6.27
C ASN A 121 10.98 1.66 5.49
N LEU A 122 9.93 2.10 6.20
CA LEU A 122 8.80 2.80 5.60
C LEU A 122 9.25 4.00 4.77
N SER A 123 10.24 4.77 5.21
CA SER A 123 10.78 5.92 4.48
C SER A 123 11.35 5.53 3.11
N ASP A 124 12.09 4.41 3.03
CA ASP A 124 12.64 3.92 1.77
C ASP A 124 11.53 3.45 0.82
N ILE A 125 10.52 2.76 1.38
CA ILE A 125 9.33 2.35 0.62
C ILE A 125 8.59 3.58 0.08
N CYS A 126 8.43 4.62 0.89
CA CYS A 126 7.78 5.86 0.47
C CYS A 126 8.56 6.57 -0.64
N ARG A 127 9.90 6.66 -0.54
CA ARG A 127 10.74 7.23 -1.61
C ARG A 127 10.61 6.43 -2.90
N THR A 128 10.78 5.12 -2.83
CA THR A 128 10.62 4.22 -3.98
C THR A 128 9.23 4.36 -4.63
N ALA A 129 8.18 4.50 -3.81
CA ALA A 129 6.83 4.69 -4.32
C ALA A 129 6.62 6.08 -4.92
N PHE A 130 7.25 7.11 -4.37
CA PHE A 130 7.18 8.48 -4.88
C PHE A 130 7.81 8.57 -6.28
N ASP A 131 8.97 7.97 -6.45
CA ASP A 131 9.71 7.95 -7.70
C ASP A 131 9.24 6.86 -8.68
N THR A 132 8.29 6.01 -8.27
CA THR A 132 7.79 4.88 -9.07
C THR A 132 8.89 3.90 -9.47
N GLU A 133 9.81 3.66 -8.56
CA GLU A 133 10.97 2.80 -8.78
C GLU A 133 10.67 1.32 -8.49
N ILE A 134 11.65 0.48 -8.80
CA ILE A 134 11.60 -0.95 -8.52
C ILE A 134 11.94 -1.18 -7.05
N TYR A 135 11.04 -1.83 -6.34
CA TYR A 135 11.25 -2.35 -5.00
C TYR A 135 11.40 -3.88 -5.04
N GLY A 136 12.46 -4.37 -4.44
CA GLY A 136 12.76 -5.80 -4.42
C GLY A 136 12.96 -6.32 -3.01
N GLN A 137 12.54 -7.58 -2.79
CA GLN A 137 12.89 -8.35 -1.59
C GLN A 137 13.51 -9.68 -2.01
N GLU A 138 14.75 -9.89 -1.60
CA GLU A 138 15.40 -11.19 -1.76
C GLU A 138 15.10 -12.09 -0.54
N ARG A 139 14.68 -13.30 -0.79
CA ARG A 139 14.39 -14.29 0.25
C ARG A 139 15.02 -15.62 -0.12
N TYR A 140 15.79 -16.16 0.80
CA TYR A 140 16.55 -17.42 0.61
C TYR A 140 16.01 -18.58 1.46
N THR A 141 14.78 -18.46 1.99
CA THR A 141 14.22 -19.48 2.88
C THR A 141 13.07 -20.23 2.21
N GLY A 142 13.23 -21.52 1.98
CA GLY A 142 12.17 -22.43 1.56
C GLY A 142 11.50 -22.06 0.24
N GLU A 143 10.17 -21.98 0.23
CA GLU A 143 9.34 -21.64 -0.94
C GLU A 143 9.25 -20.12 -1.20
N ALA A 144 10.04 -19.31 -0.50
CA ALA A 144 9.99 -17.86 -0.66
C ALA A 144 10.59 -17.45 -2.01
N VAL A 145 9.80 -16.73 -2.78
CA VAL A 145 10.20 -16.23 -4.09
C VAL A 145 10.75 -14.81 -3.93
N SER A 146 11.95 -14.58 -4.47
CA SER A 146 12.46 -13.22 -4.67
C SER A 146 11.55 -12.47 -5.62
N MET A 147 11.08 -11.29 -5.22
CA MET A 147 10.15 -10.50 -6.00
C MET A 147 10.69 -9.09 -6.23
N GLN A 148 10.56 -8.63 -7.45
CA GLN A 148 10.75 -7.24 -7.83
C GLN A 148 9.45 -6.69 -8.39
N VAL A 149 9.04 -5.52 -7.92
CA VAL A 149 7.81 -4.86 -8.34
C VAL A 149 8.03 -3.37 -8.53
N THR A 150 7.37 -2.76 -9.50
CA THR A 150 7.28 -1.31 -9.56
C THR A 150 6.36 -0.83 -8.45
N MET A 151 6.88 -0.03 -7.53
CA MET A 151 6.15 0.44 -6.37
C MET A 151 5.22 1.59 -6.76
N ARG A 152 3.92 1.30 -6.88
CA ARG A 152 2.86 2.29 -7.12
C ARG A 152 1.93 2.33 -5.92
N TRP A 153 2.31 3.07 -4.92
CA TRP A 153 1.57 3.15 -3.67
C TRP A 153 1.42 4.59 -3.19
N SER A 154 0.22 4.96 -2.80
CA SER A 154 -0.12 6.23 -2.17
C SER A 154 -0.85 5.96 -0.86
N TRP A 155 -0.74 6.87 0.09
CA TRP A 155 -1.47 6.74 1.34
C TRP A 155 -1.89 8.08 1.91
N ALA A 156 -2.96 8.05 2.70
CA ALA A 156 -3.38 9.14 3.57
C ALA A 156 -3.42 8.61 5.00
N GLY A 157 -2.76 9.29 5.91
CA GLY A 157 -2.67 8.87 7.31
C GLY A 157 -3.08 9.98 8.26
N ALA A 158 -3.56 9.58 9.44
CA ALA A 158 -3.86 10.48 10.54
C ALA A 158 -3.10 10.06 11.81
N THR A 159 -2.66 11.04 12.59
CA THR A 159 -1.96 10.78 13.86
C THR A 159 -2.16 11.92 14.86
N THR A 160 -1.67 11.74 16.07
CA THR A 160 -1.63 12.78 17.09
C THR A 160 -0.34 13.61 17.03
N PRO A 161 -0.32 14.85 17.58
CA PRO A 161 0.89 15.66 17.60
C PRO A 161 2.07 15.00 18.33
N GLY A 162 1.81 14.23 19.39
CA GLY A 162 2.85 13.49 20.11
C GLY A 162 3.53 12.45 19.23
N THR A 163 2.75 11.57 18.63
CA THR A 163 3.26 10.54 17.71
C THR A 163 3.94 11.15 16.48
N ALA A 164 3.36 12.20 15.89
CA ALA A 164 4.00 12.90 14.77
C ALA A 164 5.40 13.42 15.14
N LYS A 165 5.56 14.02 16.32
CA LYS A 165 6.85 14.50 16.81
C LYS A 165 7.88 13.36 16.96
N GLU A 166 7.47 12.22 17.46
CA GLU A 166 8.35 11.04 17.60
C GLU A 166 8.78 10.50 16.24
N ILE A 167 7.84 10.40 15.28
CA ILE A 167 8.13 9.96 13.91
C ILE A 167 9.13 10.91 13.25
N LEU A 168 8.85 12.22 13.25
CA LEU A 168 9.71 13.22 12.64
C LEU A 168 11.12 13.20 13.27
N LYS A 169 11.21 13.06 14.59
CA LYS A 169 12.49 12.95 15.29
C LYS A 169 13.27 11.72 14.84
N ARG A 170 12.63 10.58 14.72
CA ARG A 170 13.25 9.34 14.26
C ARG A 170 13.73 9.45 12.82
N GLU A 171 12.92 10.00 11.92
CA GLU A 171 13.28 10.17 10.51
C GLU A 171 14.40 11.20 10.31
N THR A 172 14.43 12.28 11.11
CA THR A 172 15.54 13.25 11.10
C THR A 172 16.84 12.61 11.58
N GLN A 173 16.78 11.78 12.62
CA GLN A 173 17.96 11.05 13.12
C GLN A 173 18.50 10.03 12.12
N ASN A 174 17.63 9.45 11.30
CA ASN A 174 18.01 8.51 10.23
C ASN A 174 18.48 9.21 8.93
N GLY A 175 18.54 10.55 8.91
CA GLY A 175 18.93 11.32 7.72
C GLY A 175 17.92 11.31 6.59
N THR A 176 16.69 10.94 6.87
CA THR A 176 15.63 10.81 5.85
C THR A 176 14.95 12.14 5.55
N LEU A 177 14.98 13.06 6.52
CA LEU A 177 14.49 14.43 6.41
C LEU A 177 15.70 15.38 6.60
N THR A 178 16.34 15.74 5.52
CA THR A 178 17.33 16.83 5.45
C THR A 178 16.77 17.97 4.64
#